data_625eac8435fd7f4e3dc83b728d2ae167
#
_entry.id   625eac8435fd7f4e3dc83b728d2ae167
#
_cell.length_a   1.000
_cell.length_b   1.000
_cell.length_c   1.000
_cell.angle_alpha   90.00
_cell.angle_beta   90.00
_cell.angle_gamma   90.00
#
_symmetry.space_group_name_H-M   'P 1'
#
loop_
_entity.id
_entity.type
_entity.pdbx_description
1 polymer ?
#
loop_
_entity_poly.entity_id
_entity_poly.type
_entity_poly.pdbx_seq_one_letter_code
_entity_poly.pdbx_strand_id
1 'polypeptide(L)'
;MSKIKICGLSRPEDIEAVNHILPDFIGFVFAPSRRRVDTKIAAKLKENLDPQIKVVGVFVNEEINVVAEIYKNGMIEIIQLHGDEDDTYIRSLKDRCGCQVIKAVGVGDTLPSLPIEPDYLLFDTLSEQRGGAGKAFVWNVLNDYRKLPYFLAGGLTTENVADSIHLLAPFCVDVSSGVETDGTKDAEKIKSFVNSVRRIK
;
A
#
# COMPACT_ATOMS: atom_id res chain seq x y z
N MET A 1 4.49 -13.95 -10.57
CA MET A 1 3.58 -14.00 -9.40
C MET A 1 3.50 -12.59 -8.83
N SER A 2 2.30 -12.06 -8.61
CA SER A 2 2.12 -10.74 -7.99
C SER A 2 2.60 -10.75 -6.53
N LYS A 3 3.23 -9.66 -6.10
CA LYS A 3 3.60 -9.43 -4.72
C LYS A 3 2.39 -9.07 -3.87
N ILE A 4 2.55 -9.08 -2.55
CA ILE A 4 1.46 -8.85 -1.59
C ILE A 4 1.84 -7.75 -0.62
N LYS A 5 0.96 -6.76 -0.45
CA LYS A 5 1.05 -5.73 0.58
C LYS A 5 -0.18 -5.80 1.49
N ILE A 6 0.08 -5.80 2.81
CA ILE A 6 -0.97 -5.66 3.84
C ILE A 6 -0.83 -4.28 4.45
N CYS A 7 -1.80 -3.41 4.23
CA CYS A 7 -1.69 -1.99 4.58
C CYS A 7 -2.47 -1.62 5.84
N GLY A 8 -1.90 -0.74 6.67
CA GLY A 8 -2.55 -0.16 7.83
C GLY A 8 -2.47 -1.04 9.09
N LEU A 9 -1.32 -1.64 9.33
CA LEU A 9 -1.00 -2.33 10.58
C LEU A 9 -0.72 -1.29 11.67
N SER A 10 -1.21 -1.54 12.87
CA SER A 10 -1.08 -0.58 13.98
C SER A 10 -0.93 -1.22 15.35
N ARG A 11 -0.99 -2.55 15.46
CA ARG A 11 -0.95 -3.30 16.73
C ARG A 11 0.13 -4.40 16.70
N PRO A 12 0.65 -4.84 17.86
CA PRO A 12 1.56 -5.98 17.95
C PRO A 12 0.99 -7.26 17.33
N GLU A 13 -0.32 -7.53 17.53
CA GLU A 13 -1.00 -8.71 16.99
C GLU A 13 -1.02 -8.71 15.45
N ASP A 14 -1.05 -7.51 14.84
CA ASP A 14 -0.96 -7.37 13.38
C ASP A 14 0.42 -7.82 12.88
N ILE A 15 1.49 -7.49 13.63
CA ILE A 15 2.86 -7.90 13.31
C ILE A 15 3.04 -9.41 13.48
N GLU A 16 2.50 -9.99 14.56
CA GLU A 16 2.52 -11.46 14.74
C GLU A 16 1.86 -12.16 13.55
N ALA A 17 0.69 -11.68 13.13
CA ALA A 17 -0.04 -12.26 12.00
C ALA A 17 0.76 -12.23 10.70
N VAL A 18 1.41 -11.11 10.37
CA VAL A 18 2.21 -11.00 9.13
C VAL A 18 3.53 -11.75 9.21
N ASN A 19 4.16 -11.85 10.37
CA ASN A 19 5.38 -12.66 10.55
C ASN A 19 5.14 -14.15 10.30
N HIS A 20 3.95 -14.66 10.60
CA HIS A 20 3.59 -16.06 10.32
C HIS A 20 3.37 -16.34 8.83
N ILE A 21 2.96 -15.34 8.06
CA ILE A 21 2.57 -15.55 6.65
C ILE A 21 3.55 -14.91 5.65
N LEU A 22 4.41 -13.99 6.10
CA LEU A 22 5.48 -13.34 5.34
C LEU A 22 5.00 -12.73 4.01
N PRO A 23 4.12 -11.71 4.01
CA PRO A 23 3.84 -10.93 2.80
C PRO A 23 5.12 -10.17 2.36
N ASP A 24 5.18 -9.71 1.10
CA ASP A 24 6.34 -8.95 0.61
C ASP A 24 6.45 -7.57 1.27
N PHE A 25 5.29 -6.95 1.54
CA PHE A 25 5.22 -5.60 2.12
C PHE A 25 4.16 -5.51 3.20
N ILE A 26 4.41 -4.59 4.14
CA ILE A 26 3.37 -4.06 5.03
C ILE A 26 3.29 -2.54 4.89
N GLY A 27 2.18 -1.93 5.33
CA GLY A 27 2.00 -0.48 5.34
C GLY A 27 1.78 0.08 6.74
N PHE A 28 2.58 1.07 7.15
CA PHE A 28 2.32 1.95 8.28
C PHE A 28 1.73 3.27 7.79
N VAL A 29 0.60 3.68 8.35
CA VAL A 29 -0.10 4.90 7.94
C VAL A 29 0.27 6.03 8.90
N PHE A 30 0.97 7.06 8.41
CA PHE A 30 1.32 8.26 9.17
C PHE A 30 0.27 9.38 9.01
N ALA A 31 -0.55 9.29 7.98
CA ALA A 31 -1.62 10.25 7.72
C ALA A 31 -2.79 10.11 8.71
N PRO A 32 -3.59 11.17 8.93
CA PRO A 32 -4.80 11.12 9.75
C PRO A 32 -5.76 10.02 9.28
N SER A 33 -5.94 9.00 10.08
CA SER A 33 -6.86 7.89 9.85
C SER A 33 -7.05 7.06 11.12
N ARG A 34 -8.04 6.16 11.15
CA ARG A 34 -8.21 5.18 12.24
C ARG A 34 -7.03 4.21 12.37
N ARG A 35 -6.19 4.09 11.32
CA ARG A 35 -5.02 3.19 11.26
C ARG A 35 -3.71 3.94 11.49
N ARG A 36 -3.78 5.20 11.91
CA ARG A 36 -2.59 6.03 12.08
C ARG A 36 -1.68 5.46 13.17
N VAL A 37 -0.38 5.42 12.85
CA VAL A 37 0.68 5.21 13.84
C VAL A 37 1.56 6.47 13.89
N ASP A 38 2.10 6.75 15.07
CA ASP A 38 3.18 7.71 15.21
C ASP A 38 4.55 7.01 15.05
N THR A 39 5.62 7.79 15.02
CA THR A 39 6.98 7.27 14.86
C THR A 39 7.40 6.32 16.00
N LYS A 40 6.91 6.54 17.21
CA LYS A 40 7.24 5.69 18.38
C LYS A 40 6.56 4.32 18.27
N ILE A 41 5.30 4.31 17.85
CA ILE A 41 4.54 3.07 17.61
C ILE A 41 5.16 2.33 16.43
N ALA A 42 5.41 3.02 15.30
CA ALA A 42 6.02 2.41 14.12
C ALA A 42 7.38 1.76 14.42
N ALA A 43 8.25 2.43 15.19
CA ALA A 43 9.54 1.88 15.60
C ALA A 43 9.38 0.58 16.40
N LYS A 44 8.51 0.57 17.42
CA LYS A 44 8.25 -0.63 18.24
C LYS A 44 7.68 -1.79 17.42
N LEU A 45 6.78 -1.50 16.49
CA LEU A 45 6.21 -2.52 15.60
C LEU A 45 7.28 -3.09 14.68
N LYS A 46 8.14 -2.23 14.11
CA LYS A 46 9.21 -2.65 13.23
C LYS A 46 10.27 -3.50 13.92
N GLU A 47 10.60 -3.22 15.18
CA GLU A 47 11.55 -4.04 15.98
C GLU A 47 11.16 -5.51 16.06
N ASN A 48 9.86 -5.82 16.00
CA ASN A 48 9.32 -7.18 16.07
C ASN A 48 8.93 -7.75 14.69
N LEU A 49 9.14 -7.01 13.61
CA LEU A 49 8.81 -7.43 12.25
C LEU A 49 9.92 -8.30 11.67
N ASP A 50 9.55 -9.39 10.99
CA ASP A 50 10.49 -10.21 10.23
C ASP A 50 11.23 -9.35 9.19
N PRO A 51 12.58 -9.38 9.15
CA PRO A 51 13.38 -8.53 8.26
C PRO A 51 13.20 -8.81 6.76
N GLN A 52 12.56 -9.90 6.38
CA GLN A 52 12.21 -10.19 4.99
C GLN A 52 11.04 -9.33 4.50
N ILE A 53 10.21 -8.80 5.40
CA ILE A 53 9.03 -7.99 5.08
C ILE A 53 9.44 -6.52 4.99
N LYS A 54 9.21 -5.88 3.84
CA LYS A 54 9.51 -4.46 3.66
C LYS A 54 8.37 -3.57 4.18
N VAL A 55 8.74 -2.48 4.83
CA VAL A 55 7.78 -1.51 5.37
C VAL A 55 7.58 -0.35 4.39
N VAL A 56 6.32 -0.10 4.05
CA VAL A 56 5.87 1.06 3.27
C VAL A 56 5.26 2.10 4.21
N GLY A 57 5.80 3.31 4.24
CA GLY A 57 5.19 4.42 4.97
C GLY A 57 4.18 5.15 4.09
N VAL A 58 2.95 5.30 4.56
CA VAL A 58 1.87 5.98 3.83
C VAL A 58 1.64 7.38 4.37
N PHE A 59 1.72 8.36 3.49
CA PHE A 59 1.60 9.80 3.77
C PHE A 59 0.52 10.44 2.89
N VAL A 60 -0.06 11.53 3.37
CA VAL A 60 -1.04 12.34 2.63
C VAL A 60 -0.70 13.82 2.86
N ASN A 61 -0.18 14.49 1.83
CA ASN A 61 0.16 15.92 1.84
C ASN A 61 1.04 16.31 3.03
N GLU A 62 1.96 15.43 3.44
CA GLU A 62 2.86 15.66 4.57
C GLU A 62 4.05 16.55 4.15
N GLU A 63 4.62 17.25 5.11
CA GLU A 63 5.83 18.05 4.90
C GLU A 63 7.02 17.15 4.48
N ILE A 64 7.70 17.53 3.41
CA ILE A 64 8.77 16.73 2.80
C ILE A 64 9.91 16.39 3.77
N ASN A 65 10.22 17.31 4.71
CA ASN A 65 11.27 17.09 5.71
C ASN A 65 10.86 15.99 6.71
N VAL A 66 9.58 15.93 7.09
CA VAL A 66 9.04 14.90 8.00
C VAL A 66 9.11 13.53 7.34
N VAL A 67 8.68 13.43 6.07
CA VAL A 67 8.74 12.18 5.29
C VAL A 67 10.17 11.70 5.13
N ALA A 68 11.09 12.63 4.79
CA ALA A 68 12.50 12.33 4.61
C ALA A 68 13.17 11.86 5.92
N GLU A 69 12.82 12.45 7.06
CA GLU A 69 13.33 12.06 8.37
C GLU A 69 12.88 10.64 8.75
N ILE A 70 11.60 10.32 8.59
CA ILE A 70 11.05 8.98 8.87
C ILE A 70 11.76 7.91 8.02
N TYR A 71 12.00 8.20 6.74
CA TYR A 71 12.73 7.31 5.84
C TYR A 71 14.21 7.14 6.27
N LYS A 72 14.92 8.24 6.51
CA LYS A 72 16.35 8.23 6.89
C LYS A 72 16.61 7.55 8.22
N ASN A 73 15.65 7.59 9.14
CA ASN A 73 15.72 6.87 10.42
C ASN A 73 15.49 5.36 10.28
N GLY A 74 15.30 4.86 9.05
CA GLY A 74 15.16 3.44 8.77
C GLY A 74 13.82 2.83 9.23
N MET A 75 12.82 3.64 9.55
CA MET A 75 11.49 3.14 9.95
C MET A 75 10.72 2.52 8.79
N ILE A 76 11.01 2.97 7.56
CA ILE A 76 10.35 2.51 6.33
C ILE A 76 11.39 2.32 5.23
N GLU A 77 11.12 1.44 4.26
CA GLU A 77 11.98 1.20 3.10
C GLU A 77 11.43 1.81 1.82
N ILE A 78 10.13 2.10 1.76
CA ILE A 78 9.46 2.68 0.59
C ILE A 78 8.49 3.75 1.07
N ILE A 79 8.37 4.84 0.32
CA ILE A 79 7.44 5.94 0.61
C ILE A 79 6.23 5.81 -0.30
N GLN A 80 5.02 5.79 0.27
CA GLN A 80 3.76 5.87 -0.47
C GLN A 80 3.11 7.23 -0.24
N LEU A 81 2.93 7.98 -1.32
CA LEU A 81 2.26 9.28 -1.32
C LEU A 81 0.81 9.08 -1.80
N HIS A 82 -0.14 9.33 -0.91
CA HIS A 82 -1.55 9.04 -1.11
C HIS A 82 -2.42 10.32 -1.12
N GLY A 83 -1.78 11.47 -1.24
CA GLY A 83 -2.39 12.80 -1.32
C GLY A 83 -2.35 13.39 -2.72
N ASP A 84 -2.15 14.72 -2.79
CA ASP A 84 -2.07 15.50 -4.03
C ASP A 84 -0.62 15.82 -4.43
N GLU A 85 0.36 15.12 -3.81
CA GLU A 85 1.78 15.34 -4.09
C GLU A 85 2.06 15.15 -5.59
N ASP A 86 2.64 16.19 -6.20
CA ASP A 86 2.96 16.25 -7.63
C ASP A 86 4.36 15.70 -7.95
N ASP A 87 4.72 15.68 -9.23
CA ASP A 87 6.03 15.25 -9.70
C ASP A 87 7.18 16.11 -9.14
N THR A 88 6.94 17.39 -8.83
CA THR A 88 7.95 18.27 -8.21
C THR A 88 8.26 17.84 -6.79
N TYR A 89 7.23 17.53 -6.00
CA TYR A 89 7.38 16.97 -4.67
C TYR A 89 8.13 15.63 -4.70
N ILE A 90 7.73 14.72 -5.61
CA ILE A 90 8.33 13.39 -5.74
C ILE A 90 9.82 13.49 -6.09
N ARG A 91 10.17 14.32 -7.07
CA ARG A 91 11.58 14.55 -7.46
C ARG A 91 12.39 15.09 -6.30
N SER A 92 11.89 16.13 -5.62
CA SER A 92 12.55 16.74 -4.47
C SER A 92 12.76 15.74 -3.33
N LEU A 93 11.83 14.83 -3.11
CA LEU A 93 11.94 13.78 -2.10
C LEU A 93 12.99 12.73 -2.49
N LYS A 94 13.00 12.28 -3.75
CA LYS A 94 14.01 11.34 -4.28
C LYS A 94 15.41 11.93 -4.23
N ASP A 95 15.59 13.19 -4.58
CA ASP A 95 16.88 13.89 -4.49
C ASP A 95 17.42 13.95 -3.04
N ARG A 96 16.53 14.10 -2.04
CA ARG A 96 16.90 14.15 -0.62
C ARG A 96 17.25 12.80 -0.01
N CYS A 97 16.61 11.74 -0.45
CA CYS A 97 16.60 10.45 0.24
C CYS A 97 17.16 9.30 -0.59
N GLY A 98 17.17 9.41 -1.92
CA GLY A 98 17.44 8.26 -2.81
C GLY A 98 16.39 7.14 -2.65
N CYS A 99 15.17 7.49 -2.24
CA CYS A 99 14.11 6.55 -1.88
C CYS A 99 13.32 6.07 -3.11
N GLN A 100 12.68 4.91 -2.98
CA GLN A 100 11.63 4.48 -3.89
C GLN A 100 10.29 5.09 -3.48
N VAL A 101 9.52 5.53 -4.46
CA VAL A 101 8.23 6.20 -4.26
C VAL A 101 7.11 5.46 -4.99
N ILE A 102 6.05 5.16 -4.25
CA ILE A 102 4.75 4.72 -4.76
C ILE A 102 3.84 5.95 -4.75
N LYS A 103 3.24 6.32 -5.90
CA LYS A 103 2.23 7.36 -5.94
C LYS A 103 0.84 6.75 -6.11
N ALA A 104 -0.04 7.01 -5.16
CA ALA A 104 -1.43 6.58 -5.25
C ALA A 104 -2.21 7.50 -6.21
N VAL A 105 -3.05 6.86 -7.03
CA VAL A 105 -3.91 7.49 -8.03
C VAL A 105 -5.32 6.92 -7.88
N GLY A 106 -6.28 7.80 -7.64
CA GLY A 106 -7.69 7.42 -7.60
C GLY A 106 -8.21 7.14 -9.02
N VAL A 107 -8.82 5.97 -9.21
CA VAL A 107 -9.40 5.54 -10.48
C VAL A 107 -10.92 5.46 -10.34
N GLY A 108 -11.61 6.14 -11.28
CA GLY A 108 -13.06 6.04 -11.48
C GLY A 108 -13.37 5.26 -12.75
N ASP A 109 -14.29 5.81 -13.57
CA ASP A 109 -14.69 5.21 -14.85
C ASP A 109 -13.62 5.36 -15.95
N THR A 110 -12.64 6.23 -15.74
CA THR A 110 -11.52 6.46 -16.67
C THR A 110 -10.22 6.63 -15.92
N LEU A 111 -9.10 6.34 -16.60
CA LEU A 111 -7.77 6.57 -16.06
C LEU A 111 -7.44 8.08 -16.13
N PRO A 112 -7.09 8.73 -14.98
CA PRO A 112 -6.72 10.14 -15.00
C PRO A 112 -5.32 10.36 -15.60
N SER A 113 -4.90 11.63 -15.70
CA SER A 113 -3.50 11.95 -15.99
C SER A 113 -2.59 11.37 -14.92
N LEU A 114 -1.50 10.72 -15.34
CA LEU A 114 -0.61 10.00 -14.44
C LEU A 114 0.70 10.76 -14.23
N PRO A 115 1.25 10.76 -13.02
CA PRO A 115 2.57 11.29 -12.73
C PRO A 115 3.66 10.44 -13.43
N ILE A 116 4.82 11.01 -13.66
CA ILE A 116 5.95 10.38 -14.37
C ILE A 116 7.17 10.10 -13.49
N GLU A 117 7.27 10.73 -12.33
CA GLU A 117 8.43 10.65 -11.43
C GLU A 117 8.44 9.46 -10.45
N PRO A 118 7.31 8.86 -10.07
CA PRO A 118 7.33 7.75 -9.12
C PRO A 118 7.93 6.47 -9.73
N ASP A 119 8.44 5.59 -8.87
CA ASP A 119 8.94 4.26 -9.27
C ASP A 119 7.79 3.27 -9.49
N TYR A 120 6.70 3.47 -8.75
CA TYR A 120 5.48 2.66 -8.82
C TYR A 120 4.24 3.55 -8.76
N LEU A 121 3.18 3.13 -9.43
CA LEU A 121 1.84 3.65 -9.16
C LEU A 121 1.09 2.72 -8.21
N LEU A 122 0.13 3.27 -7.49
CA LEU A 122 -0.88 2.48 -6.79
C LEU A 122 -2.25 2.96 -7.28
N PHE A 123 -2.99 2.07 -7.93
CA PHE A 123 -4.35 2.35 -8.35
C PHE A 123 -5.34 1.96 -7.26
N ASP A 124 -6.06 2.94 -6.75
CA ASP A 124 -7.11 2.78 -5.73
C ASP A 124 -8.45 3.27 -6.27
N THR A 125 -9.54 2.83 -5.68
CA THR A 125 -10.87 3.34 -6.03
C THR A 125 -10.97 4.82 -5.71
N LEU A 126 -11.44 5.62 -6.69
CA LEU A 126 -11.72 7.01 -6.45
C LEU A 126 -12.84 7.15 -5.41
N SER A 127 -12.54 7.72 -4.28
CA SER A 127 -13.51 7.98 -3.21
C SER A 127 -13.28 9.38 -2.63
N GLU A 128 -14.35 10.03 -2.17
CA GLU A 128 -14.25 11.31 -1.46
C GLU A 128 -13.43 11.19 -0.17
N GLN A 129 -13.43 9.99 0.44
CA GLN A 129 -12.57 9.61 1.55
C GLN A 129 -11.37 8.83 1.00
N ARG A 130 -10.23 9.47 0.89
CA ARG A 130 -8.97 8.89 0.37
C ARG A 130 -8.62 7.58 1.09
N GLY A 131 -8.85 6.46 0.40
CA GLY A 131 -8.60 5.11 0.89
C GLY A 131 -9.71 4.52 1.77
N GLY A 132 -9.94 3.21 1.64
CA GLY A 132 -10.79 2.45 2.54
C GLY A 132 -12.30 2.43 2.23
N ALA A 133 -12.74 2.89 1.06
CA ALA A 133 -14.15 2.84 0.66
C ALA A 133 -14.72 1.41 0.48
N GLY A 134 -13.86 0.39 0.40
CA GLY A 134 -14.26 -1.02 0.36
C GLY A 134 -14.97 -1.46 -0.93
N LYS A 135 -15.07 -0.58 -1.95
CA LYS A 135 -15.65 -0.92 -3.26
C LYS A 135 -14.54 -0.95 -4.31
N ALA A 136 -14.55 -1.93 -5.19
CA ALA A 136 -13.64 -2.00 -6.32
C ALA A 136 -14.14 -1.05 -7.44
N PHE A 137 -13.20 -0.36 -8.10
CA PHE A 137 -13.48 0.32 -9.37
C PHE A 137 -13.54 -0.71 -10.51
N VAL A 138 -13.95 -0.26 -11.69
CA VAL A 138 -14.01 -1.13 -12.88
C VAL A 138 -12.59 -1.39 -13.37
N TRP A 139 -12.02 -2.54 -13.04
CA TRP A 139 -10.62 -2.89 -13.34
C TRP A 139 -10.25 -2.85 -14.81
N ASN A 140 -11.22 -3.01 -15.72
CA ASN A 140 -10.99 -2.95 -17.17
C ASN A 140 -10.35 -1.63 -17.64
N VAL A 141 -10.48 -0.55 -16.87
CA VAL A 141 -9.80 0.74 -17.13
C VAL A 141 -8.28 0.58 -17.19
N LEU A 142 -7.73 -0.44 -16.54
CA LEU A 142 -6.29 -0.71 -16.50
C LEU A 142 -5.82 -1.74 -17.54
N ASN A 143 -6.70 -2.34 -18.36
CA ASN A 143 -6.36 -3.43 -19.28
C ASN A 143 -5.17 -3.10 -20.21
N ASP A 144 -5.05 -1.85 -20.65
CA ASP A 144 -4.02 -1.41 -21.58
C ASP A 144 -2.86 -0.64 -20.91
N TYR A 145 -2.88 -0.58 -19.57
CA TYR A 145 -1.82 0.12 -18.86
C TYR A 145 -0.52 -0.71 -18.81
N ARG A 146 0.60 -0.15 -19.32
CA ARG A 146 1.91 -0.85 -19.42
C ARG A 146 3.12 0.07 -19.13
N LYS A 147 2.91 1.24 -18.50
CA LYS A 147 3.99 2.25 -18.38
C LYS A 147 4.93 1.96 -17.20
N LEU A 148 4.40 1.86 -16.01
CA LEU A 148 5.15 1.61 -14.77
C LEU A 148 4.59 0.37 -14.06
N PRO A 149 5.41 -0.35 -13.28
CA PRO A 149 4.88 -1.37 -12.39
C PRO A 149 3.94 -0.73 -11.38
N TYR A 150 2.85 -1.43 -11.04
CA TYR A 150 1.83 -0.85 -10.17
C TYR A 150 1.31 -1.81 -9.11
N PHE A 151 0.89 -1.20 -8.02
CA PHE A 151 0.12 -1.82 -6.96
C PHE A 151 -1.37 -1.67 -7.29
N LEU A 152 -2.12 -2.75 -7.20
CA LEU A 152 -3.58 -2.72 -7.32
C LEU A 152 -4.19 -2.69 -5.92
N ALA A 153 -4.96 -1.67 -5.64
CA ALA A 153 -5.71 -1.48 -4.40
C ALA A 153 -7.21 -1.27 -4.72
N GLY A 154 -7.98 -0.83 -3.73
CA GLY A 154 -9.39 -0.48 -3.90
C GLY A 154 -10.32 -1.69 -3.85
N GLY A 155 -10.82 -2.02 -2.64
CA GLY A 155 -11.83 -3.04 -2.42
C GLY A 155 -11.39 -4.47 -2.69
N LEU A 156 -10.09 -4.77 -2.64
CA LEU A 156 -9.61 -6.15 -2.74
C LEU A 156 -10.02 -6.96 -1.51
N THR A 157 -10.45 -8.18 -1.75
CA THR A 157 -10.84 -9.18 -0.75
C THR A 157 -10.32 -10.56 -1.15
N THR A 158 -10.46 -11.54 -0.26
CA THR A 158 -10.10 -12.94 -0.54
C THR A 158 -10.88 -13.50 -1.75
N GLU A 159 -12.11 -13.03 -1.96
CA GLU A 159 -13.03 -13.52 -2.98
C GLU A 159 -12.71 -12.99 -4.38
N ASN A 160 -12.15 -11.75 -4.48
CA ASN A 160 -11.97 -11.09 -5.77
C ASN A 160 -10.51 -10.94 -6.22
N VAL A 161 -9.54 -11.15 -5.32
CA VAL A 161 -8.12 -10.93 -5.63
C VAL A 161 -7.60 -11.84 -6.75
N ALA A 162 -8.08 -13.08 -6.83
CA ALA A 162 -7.67 -14.01 -7.87
C ALA A 162 -8.07 -13.51 -9.27
N ASP A 163 -9.32 -13.06 -9.43
CA ASP A 163 -9.83 -12.51 -10.68
C ASP A 163 -9.07 -11.24 -11.09
N SER A 164 -8.76 -10.37 -10.13
CA SER A 164 -7.98 -9.16 -10.38
C SER A 164 -6.58 -9.46 -10.90
N ILE A 165 -5.91 -10.48 -10.36
CA ILE A 165 -4.57 -10.90 -10.79
C ILE A 165 -4.61 -11.54 -12.18
N HIS A 166 -5.59 -12.40 -12.45
CA HIS A 166 -5.75 -13.01 -13.77
C HIS A 166 -6.02 -11.97 -14.86
N LEU A 167 -6.82 -10.96 -14.55
CA LEU A 167 -7.17 -9.89 -15.49
C LEU A 167 -6.02 -8.93 -15.76
N LEU A 168 -5.33 -8.49 -14.71
CA LEU A 168 -4.45 -7.32 -14.77
C LEU A 168 -2.96 -7.63 -14.58
N ALA A 169 -2.62 -8.77 -13.99
CA ALA A 169 -1.25 -9.16 -13.62
C ALA A 169 -0.46 -8.01 -12.95
N PRO A 170 -0.98 -7.38 -11.88
CA PRO A 170 -0.31 -6.26 -11.22
C PRO A 170 1.02 -6.70 -10.62
N PHE A 171 1.96 -5.75 -10.46
CA PHE A 171 3.21 -6.00 -9.73
C PHE A 171 2.92 -6.44 -8.29
N CYS A 172 1.97 -5.79 -7.62
CA CYS A 172 1.58 -6.07 -6.25
C CYS A 172 0.07 -5.87 -6.06
N VAL A 173 -0.55 -6.68 -5.22
CA VAL A 173 -1.90 -6.45 -4.71
C VAL A 173 -1.80 -5.87 -3.31
N ASP A 174 -2.53 -4.78 -3.05
CA ASP A 174 -2.54 -4.05 -1.78
C ASP A 174 -3.90 -4.13 -1.12
N VAL A 175 -3.97 -4.74 0.05
CA VAL A 175 -5.21 -4.89 0.80
C VAL A 175 -5.14 -4.21 2.16
N SER A 176 -6.23 -3.54 2.54
CA SER A 176 -6.36 -2.95 3.86
C SER A 176 -7.66 -3.41 4.55
N SER A 177 -8.81 -2.83 4.22
CA SER A 177 -10.10 -3.15 4.86
C SER A 177 -10.59 -4.57 4.55
N GLY A 178 -10.24 -5.15 3.40
CA GLY A 178 -10.63 -6.50 3.00
C GLY A 178 -10.11 -7.63 3.90
N VAL A 179 -9.15 -7.33 4.78
CA VAL A 179 -8.61 -8.27 5.78
C VAL A 179 -8.85 -7.77 7.22
N GLU A 180 -9.94 -7.02 7.42
CA GLU A 180 -10.35 -6.51 8.73
C GLU A 180 -11.66 -7.15 9.21
N THR A 181 -11.80 -7.26 10.53
CA THR A 181 -13.05 -7.53 11.23
C THR A 181 -13.25 -6.41 12.24
N ASP A 182 -14.40 -5.75 12.24
CA ASP A 182 -14.74 -4.62 13.11
C ASP A 182 -13.68 -3.49 13.09
N GLY A 183 -13.08 -3.26 11.91
CA GLY A 183 -12.11 -2.19 11.68
C GLY A 183 -10.68 -2.47 12.14
N THR A 184 -10.39 -3.68 12.60
CA THR A 184 -9.06 -4.16 13.00
C THR A 184 -8.59 -5.31 12.11
N LYS A 185 -7.27 -5.46 11.94
CA LYS A 185 -6.71 -6.56 11.15
C LYS A 185 -7.09 -7.90 11.78
N ASP A 186 -7.46 -8.83 10.91
CA ASP A 186 -7.89 -10.19 11.26
C ASP A 186 -6.86 -11.18 10.69
N ALA A 187 -6.18 -11.93 11.56
CA ALA A 187 -5.11 -12.83 11.20
C ALA A 187 -5.55 -13.94 10.21
N GLU A 188 -6.77 -14.50 10.38
CA GLU A 188 -7.28 -15.53 9.48
C GLU A 188 -7.66 -14.96 8.11
N LYS A 189 -8.17 -13.72 8.05
CA LYS A 189 -8.42 -13.04 6.78
C LYS A 189 -7.12 -12.69 6.07
N ILE A 190 -6.10 -12.20 6.79
CA ILE A 190 -4.75 -11.97 6.22
C ILE A 190 -4.22 -13.27 5.61
N LYS A 191 -4.24 -14.35 6.36
CA LYS A 191 -3.78 -15.67 5.92
C LYS A 191 -4.55 -16.17 4.69
N SER A 192 -5.87 -16.03 4.72
CA SER A 192 -6.74 -16.43 3.61
C SER A 192 -6.45 -15.64 2.35
N PHE A 193 -6.29 -14.31 2.46
CA PHE A 193 -5.95 -13.43 1.35
C PHE A 193 -4.60 -13.80 0.73
N VAL A 194 -3.55 -13.91 1.55
CA VAL A 194 -2.20 -14.26 1.08
C VAL A 194 -2.19 -15.64 0.40
N ASN A 195 -2.89 -16.61 0.96
CA ASN A 195 -3.00 -17.94 0.37
C ASN A 195 -3.75 -17.91 -0.99
N SER A 196 -4.79 -17.09 -1.13
CA SER A 196 -5.50 -16.92 -2.42
C SER A 196 -4.56 -16.37 -3.48
N VAL A 197 -3.72 -15.38 -3.17
CA VAL A 197 -2.74 -14.83 -4.11
C VAL A 197 -1.67 -15.86 -4.47
N ARG A 198 -1.12 -16.59 -3.50
CA ARG A 198 -0.02 -17.56 -3.72
C ARG A 198 -0.42 -18.82 -4.49
N ARG A 199 -1.71 -19.14 -4.55
CA ARG A 199 -2.23 -20.26 -5.34
C ARG A 199 -2.33 -19.97 -6.84
N ILE A 200 -2.24 -18.72 -7.24
CA ILE A 200 -2.28 -18.30 -8.64
C ILE A 200 -0.92 -18.60 -9.27
N LYS A 201 -0.92 -19.46 -10.29
CA LYS A 201 0.28 -19.88 -11.02
C LYS A 201 0.59 -18.95 -12.19
#